data_cc97fbc26fc0b77cd5fd7e8e16f5de81
#
_entry.id   cc97fbc26fc0b77cd5fd7e8e16f5de81
#
_cell.length_a   1.000
_cell.length_b   1.000
_cell.length_c   1.000
_cell.angle_alpha   90.00
_cell.angle_beta   90.00
_cell.angle_gamma   90.00
#
_symmetry.space_group_name_H-M   'P 1'
#
loop_
_entity.id
_entity.type
_entity.pdbx_description
1 polymer ?
#
loop_
_entity_poly.entity_id
_entity_poly.type
_entity_poly.pdbx_seq_one_letter_code
_entity_poly.pdbx_strand_id
1 'polypeptide(L)'
;MTEQATAAQIKSMEELVSFLSHPRPELRKSASSLLISMTASDQSVFQLLALPKLDVVQALCRVVSDMRPIAEDAIKALINLTAANPTACERALKYDLLNRVMTQVEDSEWRLTDYSMMLLANVTTTPEGAKELLGYDAKATDATLALREKKIRTLTNAFLESEPEPEGVDAATGDAKWDDEYQYVANILANISQLEQGRAFLLKMRQNTSLVGALMPQLKSPNVVRRRGVAAALKNLCFDSDNHFYLYDQLDVPTNMMLLLAGPEPLDEEDKLGMNPVVFSQGDKKKREQDRQVRLAAVDCLLLLCTTRNGRKDLRRKKVYPIIRNAHLVEPDEEIGDQIYKLVDFLIRDEEGEEPDWNDIRAKSFASDQETKTGEDGEVVKPPPQSKAPEPKKPEPKAPEAKKQVETRVEDKKVKVPASSTSPAVVAEDENVSDDFAGQMANEMSALDVSSDEEDDDVDVD
;
A
#
# COMPACT_ATOMS: atom_id res chain seq x y z
N MET A 1 -29.66 1.24 -8.56
CA MET A 1 -29.87 0.38 -9.75
C MET A 1 -29.10 1.03 -10.86
N THR A 2 -28.00 0.42 -11.31
CA THR A 2 -27.20 0.90 -12.44
C THR A 2 -28.00 0.71 -13.72
N GLU A 3 -28.29 1.81 -14.41
CA GLU A 3 -28.96 1.81 -15.71
C GLU A 3 -28.04 1.10 -16.72
N GLN A 4 -28.56 0.07 -17.39
CA GLN A 4 -27.77 -0.66 -18.40
C GLN A 4 -27.59 0.22 -19.63
N ALA A 5 -26.33 0.34 -20.11
CA ALA A 5 -26.02 1.08 -21.33
C ALA A 5 -26.81 0.53 -22.53
N THR A 6 -27.33 1.42 -23.39
CA THR A 6 -28.01 1.03 -24.62
C THR A 6 -26.99 0.44 -25.62
N ALA A 7 -27.49 -0.34 -26.61
CA ALA A 7 -26.61 -0.90 -27.64
C ALA A 7 -25.88 0.20 -28.47
N ALA A 8 -26.48 1.38 -28.60
CA ALA A 8 -25.85 2.52 -29.28
C ALA A 8 -24.68 3.08 -28.42
N GLN A 9 -24.91 3.27 -27.13
CA GLN A 9 -23.85 3.73 -26.19
C GLN A 9 -22.68 2.75 -26.13
N ILE A 10 -22.95 1.44 -26.06
CA ILE A 10 -21.89 0.42 -26.08
C ILE A 10 -21.08 0.53 -27.38
N LYS A 11 -21.73 0.68 -28.55
CA LYS A 11 -21.04 0.82 -29.82
C LYS A 11 -20.15 2.08 -29.83
N SER A 12 -20.66 3.22 -29.38
CA SER A 12 -19.90 4.47 -29.32
C SER A 12 -18.69 4.36 -28.39
N MET A 13 -18.82 3.69 -27.24
CA MET A 13 -17.71 3.44 -26.34
C MET A 13 -16.64 2.52 -26.94
N GLU A 14 -17.07 1.45 -27.66
CA GLU A 14 -16.16 0.56 -28.39
C GLU A 14 -15.40 1.31 -29.48
N GLU A 15 -16.07 2.18 -30.21
CA GLU A 15 -15.48 3.01 -31.24
C GLU A 15 -14.46 3.97 -30.66
N LEU A 16 -14.80 4.69 -29.57
CA LEU A 16 -13.88 5.55 -28.83
C LEU A 16 -12.63 4.80 -28.35
N VAL A 17 -12.79 3.63 -27.73
CA VAL A 17 -11.66 2.81 -27.28
C VAL A 17 -10.79 2.34 -28.44
N SER A 18 -11.40 2.09 -29.64
CA SER A 18 -10.64 1.67 -30.81
C SER A 18 -9.68 2.75 -31.32
N PHE A 19 -10.02 4.03 -31.17
CA PHE A 19 -9.18 5.15 -31.56
C PHE A 19 -7.85 5.22 -30.76
N LEU A 20 -7.73 4.58 -29.60
CA LEU A 20 -6.44 4.45 -28.90
C LEU A 20 -5.40 3.65 -29.70
N SER A 21 -5.80 2.91 -30.74
CA SER A 21 -4.90 2.17 -31.64
C SER A 21 -4.75 2.84 -33.00
N HIS A 22 -5.32 4.03 -33.19
CA HIS A 22 -5.28 4.74 -34.47
C HIS A 22 -3.87 5.21 -34.83
N PRO A 23 -3.42 5.18 -36.12
CA PRO A 23 -2.07 5.64 -36.51
C PRO A 23 -1.80 7.11 -36.19
N ARG A 24 -2.81 7.98 -36.31
CA ARG A 24 -2.68 9.42 -36.05
C ARG A 24 -2.66 9.72 -34.57
N PRO A 25 -1.61 10.40 -34.04
CA PRO A 25 -1.50 10.72 -32.62
C PRO A 25 -2.60 11.68 -32.12
N GLU A 26 -3.13 12.56 -32.97
CA GLU A 26 -4.18 13.52 -32.63
C GLU A 26 -5.47 12.78 -32.24
N LEU A 27 -5.84 11.73 -32.98
CA LEU A 27 -7.01 10.92 -32.66
C LEU A 27 -6.81 10.08 -31.40
N ARG A 28 -5.59 9.54 -31.19
CA ARG A 28 -5.28 8.86 -29.93
C ARG A 28 -5.36 9.82 -28.74
N LYS A 29 -4.87 11.08 -28.90
CA LYS A 29 -4.94 12.10 -27.85
C LYS A 29 -6.39 12.48 -27.53
N SER A 30 -7.22 12.72 -28.53
CA SER A 30 -8.63 13.05 -28.31
C SER A 30 -9.34 11.90 -27.60
N ALA A 31 -9.10 10.65 -28.02
CA ALA A 31 -9.69 9.48 -27.39
C ALA A 31 -9.24 9.31 -25.93
N SER A 32 -7.96 9.48 -25.63
CA SER A 32 -7.45 9.36 -24.26
C SER A 32 -8.00 10.44 -23.33
N SER A 33 -8.13 11.69 -23.81
CA SER A 33 -8.73 12.80 -23.06
C SER A 33 -10.20 12.56 -22.71
N LEU A 34 -10.99 12.04 -23.67
CA LEU A 34 -12.39 11.67 -23.43
C LEU A 34 -12.51 10.53 -22.41
N LEU A 35 -11.62 9.55 -22.47
CA LEU A 35 -11.63 8.43 -21.53
C LEU A 35 -11.31 8.89 -20.10
N ILE A 36 -10.44 9.90 -19.88
CA ILE A 36 -10.25 10.46 -18.53
C ILE A 36 -11.59 10.99 -18.00
N SER A 37 -12.28 11.85 -18.76
CA SER A 37 -13.56 12.42 -18.33
C SER A 37 -14.60 11.34 -18.02
N MET A 38 -14.66 10.29 -18.86
CA MET A 38 -15.57 9.16 -18.61
C MET A 38 -15.19 8.35 -17.37
N THR A 39 -13.90 8.18 -17.08
CA THR A 39 -13.45 7.43 -15.89
C THR A 39 -13.60 8.20 -14.58
N ALA A 40 -14.00 9.46 -14.61
CA ALA A 40 -14.36 10.23 -13.41
C ALA A 40 -15.71 9.80 -12.79
N SER A 41 -16.54 9.02 -13.50
CA SER A 41 -17.84 8.52 -13.03
C SER A 41 -17.80 7.00 -12.82
N ASP A 42 -18.21 6.54 -11.64
CA ASP A 42 -18.31 5.10 -11.30
C ASP A 42 -19.19 4.33 -12.27
N GLN A 43 -20.29 4.93 -12.73
CA GLN A 43 -21.19 4.31 -13.70
C GLN A 43 -20.50 4.08 -15.05
N SER A 44 -19.78 5.08 -15.55
CA SER A 44 -19.03 4.97 -16.82
C SER A 44 -17.86 4.00 -16.69
N VAL A 45 -17.15 3.97 -15.55
CA VAL A 45 -16.12 2.97 -15.25
C VAL A 45 -16.67 1.56 -15.36
N PHE A 46 -17.83 1.29 -14.73
CA PHE A 46 -18.48 -0.01 -14.83
C PHE A 46 -18.84 -0.39 -16.27
N GLN A 47 -19.40 0.55 -17.04
CA GLN A 47 -19.77 0.33 -18.43
C GLN A 47 -18.54 0.08 -19.31
N LEU A 48 -17.47 0.85 -19.16
CA LEU A 48 -16.21 0.68 -19.90
C LEU A 48 -15.55 -0.67 -19.62
N LEU A 49 -15.53 -1.11 -18.36
CA LEU A 49 -14.99 -2.41 -17.98
C LEU A 49 -15.84 -3.60 -18.47
N ALA A 50 -17.12 -3.37 -18.78
CA ALA A 50 -18.07 -4.37 -19.26
C ALA A 50 -18.18 -4.44 -20.79
N LEU A 51 -17.37 -3.69 -21.57
CA LEU A 51 -17.42 -3.69 -23.04
C LEU A 51 -17.22 -5.11 -23.59
N PRO A 52 -18.10 -5.59 -24.49
CA PRO A 52 -18.10 -7.00 -24.93
C PRO A 52 -17.01 -7.34 -25.95
N LYS A 53 -16.53 -6.37 -26.75
CA LYS A 53 -15.59 -6.62 -27.85
C LYS A 53 -14.18 -6.08 -27.60
N LEU A 54 -14.05 -5.03 -26.80
CA LEU A 54 -12.79 -4.35 -26.52
C LEU A 54 -12.53 -4.31 -25.01
N ASP A 55 -11.29 -4.52 -24.61
CA ASP A 55 -10.84 -4.33 -23.25
C ASP A 55 -10.17 -2.95 -23.14
N VAL A 56 -10.87 -2.01 -22.49
CA VAL A 56 -10.37 -0.63 -22.28
C VAL A 56 -9.05 -0.62 -21.51
N VAL A 57 -8.87 -1.52 -20.53
CA VAL A 57 -7.61 -1.62 -19.76
C VAL A 57 -6.46 -2.04 -20.69
N GLN A 58 -6.70 -3.02 -21.59
CA GLN A 58 -5.71 -3.41 -22.59
C GLN A 58 -5.34 -2.25 -23.51
N ALA A 59 -6.34 -1.54 -24.03
CA ALA A 59 -6.13 -0.44 -24.95
C ALA A 59 -5.30 0.68 -24.30
N LEU A 60 -5.64 1.08 -23.07
CA LEU A 60 -4.88 2.07 -22.31
C LEU A 60 -3.46 1.59 -21.97
N CYS A 61 -3.26 0.34 -21.55
CA CYS A 61 -1.93 -0.21 -21.30
C CYS A 61 -0.99 -0.18 -22.52
N ARG A 62 -1.53 -0.20 -23.74
CA ARG A 62 -0.71 -0.06 -24.97
C ARG A 62 -0.15 1.33 -25.14
N VAL A 63 -0.89 2.36 -24.74
CA VAL A 63 -0.54 3.77 -24.98
C VAL A 63 0.11 4.46 -23.76
N VAL A 64 0.35 3.76 -22.64
CA VAL A 64 1.14 4.33 -21.51
C VAL A 64 2.58 4.68 -21.89
N SER A 65 3.09 4.14 -23.00
CA SER A 65 4.43 4.42 -23.54
C SER A 65 4.38 5.24 -24.84
N ASP A 66 3.26 5.86 -25.12
CA ASP A 66 3.06 6.75 -26.27
C ASP A 66 3.69 8.14 -26.02
N MET A 67 3.45 9.11 -26.91
CA MET A 67 3.81 10.51 -26.71
C MET A 67 3.27 11.00 -25.35
N ARG A 68 4.07 11.81 -24.65
CA ARG A 68 3.78 12.24 -23.27
C ARG A 68 2.34 12.68 -23.01
N PRO A 69 1.67 13.52 -23.84
CA PRO A 69 0.29 13.92 -23.57
C PRO A 69 -0.72 12.75 -23.61
N ILE A 70 -0.47 11.74 -24.46
CA ILE A 70 -1.31 10.54 -24.58
C ILE A 70 -1.04 9.59 -23.42
N ALA A 71 0.24 9.40 -23.09
CA ALA A 71 0.67 8.57 -21.94
C ALA A 71 0.10 9.12 -20.63
N GLU A 72 0.12 10.45 -20.42
CA GLU A 72 -0.44 11.11 -19.26
C GLU A 72 -1.94 10.82 -19.11
N ASP A 73 -2.70 11.03 -20.17
CA ASP A 73 -4.14 10.73 -20.17
C ASP A 73 -4.40 9.24 -19.88
N ALA A 74 -3.64 8.36 -20.53
CA ALA A 74 -3.80 6.91 -20.35
C ALA A 74 -3.49 6.48 -18.90
N ILE A 75 -2.45 7.02 -18.28
CA ILE A 75 -2.09 6.73 -16.90
C ILE A 75 -3.19 7.26 -15.98
N LYS A 76 -3.68 8.49 -16.15
CA LYS A 76 -4.78 9.06 -15.36
C LYS A 76 -6.06 8.22 -15.48
N ALA A 77 -6.44 7.81 -16.69
CA ALA A 77 -7.59 6.95 -16.90
C ALA A 77 -7.40 5.58 -16.23
N LEU A 78 -6.20 4.98 -16.29
CA LEU A 78 -5.88 3.73 -15.59
C LEU A 78 -5.90 3.90 -14.08
N ILE A 79 -5.44 5.03 -13.53
CA ILE A 79 -5.55 5.33 -12.09
C ILE A 79 -7.01 5.29 -11.67
N ASN A 80 -7.90 5.98 -12.40
CA ASN A 80 -9.33 6.00 -12.10
C ASN A 80 -9.97 4.61 -12.21
N LEU A 81 -9.65 3.84 -13.28
CA LEU A 81 -10.16 2.48 -13.47
C LEU A 81 -9.69 1.49 -12.40
N THR A 82 -8.46 1.65 -11.89
CA THR A 82 -7.86 0.74 -10.90
C THR A 82 -8.12 1.16 -9.45
N ALA A 83 -8.61 2.38 -9.22
CA ALA A 83 -8.94 2.85 -7.88
C ALA A 83 -10.03 1.96 -7.27
N ALA A 84 -9.70 1.26 -6.17
CA ALA A 84 -10.59 0.32 -5.47
C ALA A 84 -11.24 -0.77 -6.37
N ASN A 85 -10.63 -1.08 -7.53
CA ASN A 85 -11.15 -2.05 -8.49
C ASN A 85 -10.14 -3.19 -8.75
N PRO A 86 -10.16 -4.28 -7.97
CA PRO A 86 -9.24 -5.41 -8.13
C PRO A 86 -9.27 -6.04 -9.53
N THR A 87 -10.45 -6.12 -10.16
CA THR A 87 -10.59 -6.70 -11.52
C THR A 87 -9.83 -5.89 -12.57
N ALA A 88 -9.86 -4.56 -12.47
CA ALA A 88 -9.09 -3.69 -13.38
C ALA A 88 -7.58 -3.85 -13.11
N CYS A 89 -7.16 -3.95 -11.84
CA CYS A 89 -5.77 -4.24 -11.47
C CYS A 89 -5.27 -5.56 -12.06
N GLU A 90 -6.05 -6.64 -11.91
CA GLU A 90 -5.71 -7.95 -12.47
C GLU A 90 -5.60 -7.94 -14.00
N ARG A 91 -6.50 -7.19 -14.69
CA ARG A 91 -6.40 -7.00 -16.15
C ARG A 91 -5.13 -6.25 -16.52
N ALA A 92 -4.79 -5.18 -15.81
CA ALA A 92 -3.60 -4.38 -16.06
C ALA A 92 -2.31 -5.22 -15.94
N LEU A 93 -2.22 -6.11 -14.94
CA LEU A 93 -1.11 -7.07 -14.80
C LEU A 93 -0.99 -7.99 -16.02
N LYS A 94 -2.10 -8.52 -16.55
CA LYS A 94 -2.09 -9.39 -17.75
C LYS A 94 -1.50 -8.70 -18.99
N TYR A 95 -1.55 -7.37 -19.04
CA TYR A 95 -1.04 -6.57 -20.17
C TYR A 95 0.32 -5.94 -19.89
N ASP A 96 1.08 -6.50 -18.92
CA ASP A 96 2.47 -6.12 -18.61
C ASP A 96 2.62 -4.65 -18.15
N LEU A 97 1.55 -4.09 -17.56
CA LEU A 97 1.55 -2.68 -17.14
C LEU A 97 2.67 -2.39 -16.15
N LEU A 98 2.86 -3.25 -15.15
CA LEU A 98 3.84 -3.04 -14.09
C LEU A 98 5.27 -2.92 -14.66
N ASN A 99 5.67 -3.79 -15.59
CA ASN A 99 6.98 -3.73 -16.23
C ASN A 99 7.16 -2.46 -17.07
N ARG A 100 6.12 -2.07 -17.82
CA ARG A 100 6.15 -0.85 -18.64
C ARG A 100 6.36 0.39 -17.78
N VAL A 101 5.57 0.56 -16.73
CA VAL A 101 5.66 1.70 -15.82
C VAL A 101 7.01 1.71 -15.08
N MET A 102 7.44 0.55 -14.56
CA MET A 102 8.76 0.43 -13.89
C MET A 102 9.94 0.73 -14.81
N THR A 103 9.81 0.53 -16.12
CA THR A 103 10.85 0.89 -17.08
C THR A 103 10.84 2.38 -17.38
N GLN A 104 9.66 3.00 -17.46
CA GLN A 104 9.52 4.44 -17.71
C GLN A 104 10.09 5.28 -16.57
N VAL A 105 9.83 4.92 -15.31
CA VAL A 105 10.34 5.66 -14.14
C VAL A 105 11.86 5.54 -13.95
N GLU A 106 12.53 4.64 -14.66
CA GLU A 106 14.01 4.59 -14.72
C GLU A 106 14.59 5.60 -15.71
N ASP A 107 13.77 6.18 -16.60
CA ASP A 107 14.17 7.21 -17.53
C ASP A 107 14.15 8.58 -16.85
N SER A 108 15.29 9.26 -16.77
CA SER A 108 15.43 10.59 -16.17
C SER A 108 14.60 11.68 -16.88
N GLU A 109 14.20 11.45 -18.14
CA GLU A 109 13.35 12.37 -18.90
C GLU A 109 11.85 12.13 -18.66
N TRP A 110 11.50 11.06 -17.95
CA TRP A 110 10.11 10.79 -17.60
C TRP A 110 9.58 11.81 -16.59
N ARG A 111 8.50 12.50 -16.94
CA ARG A 111 7.92 13.60 -16.15
C ARG A 111 6.54 13.27 -15.57
N LEU A 112 6.18 11.99 -15.51
CA LEU A 112 4.91 11.50 -14.98
C LEU A 112 5.14 10.54 -13.80
N THR A 113 6.21 10.78 -13.01
CA THR A 113 6.64 9.90 -11.93
C THR A 113 5.57 9.75 -10.87
N ASP A 114 4.94 10.84 -10.43
CA ASP A 114 3.89 10.85 -9.41
C ASP A 114 2.67 10.03 -9.83
N TYR A 115 2.15 10.24 -11.06
CA TYR A 115 1.06 9.42 -11.61
C TYR A 115 1.47 7.95 -11.78
N SER A 116 2.71 7.69 -12.18
CA SER A 116 3.26 6.35 -12.30
C SER A 116 3.30 5.65 -10.92
N MET A 117 3.74 6.34 -9.87
CA MET A 117 3.76 5.82 -8.50
C MET A 117 2.34 5.60 -7.97
N MET A 118 1.40 6.51 -8.26
CA MET A 118 -0.01 6.35 -7.90
C MET A 118 -0.62 5.11 -8.57
N LEU A 119 -0.37 4.91 -9.87
CA LEU A 119 -0.85 3.74 -10.61
C LEU A 119 -0.25 2.44 -10.06
N LEU A 120 1.05 2.40 -9.78
CA LEU A 120 1.71 1.26 -9.16
C LEU A 120 1.16 0.98 -7.76
N ALA A 121 0.87 2.03 -6.97
CA ALA A 121 0.24 1.88 -5.67
C ALA A 121 -1.14 1.22 -5.78
N ASN A 122 -1.97 1.61 -6.78
CA ASN A 122 -3.26 0.99 -7.01
C ASN A 122 -3.12 -0.49 -7.40
N VAL A 123 -2.27 -0.80 -8.37
CA VAL A 123 -2.10 -2.18 -8.87
C VAL A 123 -1.54 -3.11 -7.78
N THR A 124 -0.64 -2.61 -6.93
CA THR A 124 -0.03 -3.40 -5.85
C THR A 124 -0.95 -3.59 -4.63
N THR A 125 -2.14 -2.99 -4.59
CA THR A 125 -3.15 -3.32 -3.56
C THR A 125 -3.60 -4.78 -3.67
N THR A 126 -3.51 -5.38 -4.86
CA THR A 126 -3.79 -6.81 -5.06
C THR A 126 -2.58 -7.66 -4.67
N PRO A 127 -2.79 -8.85 -4.06
CA PRO A 127 -1.70 -9.77 -3.75
C PRO A 127 -0.86 -10.15 -4.98
N GLU A 128 -1.51 -10.29 -6.13
CA GLU A 128 -0.86 -10.62 -7.41
C GLU A 128 0.06 -9.49 -7.88
N GLY A 129 -0.40 -8.24 -7.81
CA GLY A 129 0.41 -7.06 -8.14
C GLY A 129 1.61 -6.89 -7.22
N ALA A 130 1.41 -7.08 -5.92
CA ALA A 130 2.48 -7.05 -4.94
C ALA A 130 3.53 -8.17 -5.18
N LYS A 131 3.08 -9.41 -5.50
CA LYS A 131 3.98 -10.53 -5.87
C LYS A 131 4.76 -10.23 -7.14
N GLU A 132 4.08 -9.74 -8.18
CA GLU A 132 4.73 -9.43 -9.46
C GLU A 132 5.76 -8.31 -9.29
N LEU A 133 5.46 -7.26 -8.49
CA LEU A 133 6.42 -6.21 -8.20
C LEU A 133 7.66 -6.75 -7.50
N LEU A 134 7.51 -7.64 -6.53
CA LEU A 134 8.62 -8.31 -5.84
C LEU A 134 9.35 -9.34 -6.70
N GLY A 135 8.82 -9.72 -7.87
CA GLY A 135 9.38 -10.72 -8.76
C GLY A 135 9.04 -12.16 -8.40
N TYR A 136 8.02 -12.39 -7.57
CA TYR A 136 7.53 -13.71 -7.17
C TYR A 136 6.34 -14.18 -8.01
N ASP A 137 6.39 -13.93 -9.31
CA ASP A 137 5.42 -14.46 -10.27
C ASP A 137 5.74 -15.89 -10.70
N ALA A 138 4.87 -16.49 -11.52
CA ALA A 138 5.04 -17.86 -12.00
C ALA A 138 6.30 -18.09 -12.88
N LYS A 139 6.98 -17.01 -13.30
CA LYS A 139 8.19 -17.04 -14.13
C LYS A 139 9.42 -16.57 -13.35
N ALA A 140 9.30 -16.46 -12.03
CA ALA A 140 10.36 -15.94 -11.16
C ALA A 140 11.65 -16.74 -11.30
N THR A 141 12.76 -16.03 -11.47
CA THR A 141 14.13 -16.54 -11.43
C THR A 141 14.93 -15.71 -10.44
N ASP A 142 16.05 -16.23 -9.95
CA ASP A 142 16.94 -15.46 -9.06
C ASP A 142 17.37 -14.13 -9.69
N ALA A 143 17.59 -14.11 -11.00
CA ALA A 143 17.92 -12.89 -11.73
C ALA A 143 16.75 -11.90 -11.74
N THR A 144 15.51 -12.37 -11.90
CA THR A 144 14.31 -11.54 -11.83
C THR A 144 14.15 -10.95 -10.44
N LEU A 145 14.28 -11.76 -9.40
CA LEU A 145 14.20 -11.33 -8.00
C LEU A 145 15.24 -10.24 -7.71
N ALA A 146 16.51 -10.47 -8.09
CA ALA A 146 17.58 -9.49 -7.87
C ALA A 146 17.33 -8.15 -8.62
N LEU A 147 16.81 -8.22 -9.85
CA LEU A 147 16.46 -7.03 -10.62
C LEU A 147 15.32 -6.26 -9.98
N ARG A 148 14.26 -6.94 -9.54
CA ARG A 148 13.12 -6.31 -8.86
C ARG A 148 13.54 -5.70 -7.52
N GLU A 149 14.31 -6.42 -6.72
CA GLU A 149 14.88 -5.87 -5.48
C GLU A 149 15.67 -4.59 -5.75
N LYS A 150 16.52 -4.57 -6.77
CA LYS A 150 17.28 -3.37 -7.16
C LYS A 150 16.35 -2.22 -7.53
N LYS A 151 15.34 -2.45 -8.39
CA LYS A 151 14.39 -1.42 -8.83
C LYS A 151 13.61 -0.81 -7.66
N ILE A 152 13.04 -1.64 -6.78
CA ILE A 152 12.30 -1.17 -5.60
C ILE A 152 13.21 -0.36 -4.68
N ARG A 153 14.46 -0.77 -4.50
CA ARG A 153 15.44 0.00 -3.71
C ARG A 153 15.76 1.35 -4.34
N THR A 154 15.93 1.41 -5.64
CA THR A 154 16.17 2.67 -6.35
C THR A 154 15.01 3.65 -6.13
N LEU A 155 13.77 3.19 -6.28
CA LEU A 155 12.58 3.99 -6.00
C LEU A 155 12.50 4.41 -4.52
N THR A 156 12.82 3.50 -3.60
CA THR A 156 12.81 3.83 -2.17
C THR A 156 13.89 4.84 -1.81
N ASN A 157 15.08 4.76 -2.42
CA ASN A 157 16.13 5.76 -2.21
C ASN A 157 15.69 7.14 -2.74
N ALA A 158 15.11 7.21 -3.94
CA ALA A 158 14.56 8.45 -4.46
C ALA A 158 13.48 9.04 -3.53
N PHE A 159 12.60 8.22 -2.99
CA PHE A 159 11.61 8.61 -1.97
C PHE A 159 12.26 9.15 -0.69
N LEU A 160 13.36 8.55 -0.22
CA LEU A 160 14.06 8.97 0.99
C LEU A 160 14.88 10.25 0.78
N GLU A 161 15.39 10.47 -0.42
CA GLU A 161 16.22 11.62 -0.80
C GLU A 161 15.37 12.83 -1.21
N SER A 162 14.11 12.61 -1.67
CA SER A 162 13.20 13.70 -2.01
C SER A 162 12.54 14.30 -0.78
N GLU A 163 12.46 15.62 -0.73
CA GLU A 163 11.72 16.35 0.32
C GLU A 163 10.41 16.89 -0.28
N PRO A 164 9.26 16.71 0.41
CA PRO A 164 7.99 17.25 -0.05
C PRO A 164 7.99 18.78 0.08
N GLU A 165 7.68 19.50 -1.00
CA GLU A 165 7.51 20.94 -0.99
C GLU A 165 6.02 21.32 -0.93
N PRO A 166 5.64 22.37 -0.20
CA PRO A 166 4.25 22.76 -0.10
C PRO A 166 3.76 23.37 -1.43
N GLU A 167 2.75 22.77 -2.05
CA GLU A 167 2.11 23.25 -3.29
C GLU A 167 0.87 24.13 -3.02
N GLY A 168 0.24 23.99 -1.85
CA GLY A 168 -0.95 24.72 -1.48
C GLY A 168 -1.92 23.88 -0.65
N VAL A 169 -3.21 24.07 -0.89
CA VAL A 169 -4.29 23.35 -0.22
C VAL A 169 -5.24 22.81 -1.27
N ASP A 170 -5.63 21.56 -1.14
CA ASP A 170 -6.65 20.95 -1.99
C ASP A 170 -8.00 21.65 -1.77
N ALA A 171 -8.60 22.16 -2.85
CA ALA A 171 -9.83 22.96 -2.77
C ALA A 171 -11.06 22.13 -2.36
N ALA A 172 -11.05 20.83 -2.60
CA ALA A 172 -12.16 19.94 -2.30
C ALA A 172 -12.10 19.40 -0.85
N THR A 173 -10.91 19.05 -0.37
CA THR A 173 -10.72 18.42 0.95
C THR A 173 -10.23 19.39 2.03
N GLY A 174 -9.58 20.50 1.64
CA GLY A 174 -8.92 21.41 2.57
C GLY A 174 -7.57 20.89 3.09
N ASP A 175 -7.10 19.76 2.58
CA ASP A 175 -5.83 19.16 2.98
C ASP A 175 -4.65 19.89 2.33
N ALA A 176 -3.49 19.87 3.01
CA ALA A 176 -2.26 20.38 2.42
C ALA A 176 -1.83 19.55 1.21
N LYS A 177 -1.61 20.20 0.08
CA LYS A 177 -1.11 19.60 -1.15
C LYS A 177 0.41 19.78 -1.21
N TRP A 178 1.11 18.74 -1.66
CA TRP A 178 2.55 18.66 -1.67
C TRP A 178 3.05 18.33 -3.08
N ASP A 179 4.05 19.07 -3.55
CA ASP A 179 4.87 18.66 -4.68
C ASP A 179 5.83 17.56 -4.20
N ASP A 180 5.51 16.32 -4.54
CA ASP A 180 6.21 15.13 -4.04
C ASP A 180 5.99 13.97 -5.01
N GLU A 181 6.84 13.89 -6.03
CA GLU A 181 6.75 12.89 -7.09
C GLU A 181 6.79 11.43 -6.58
N TYR A 182 7.40 11.20 -5.40
CA TYR A 182 7.60 9.85 -4.86
C TYR A 182 6.69 9.51 -3.68
N GLN A 183 5.74 10.36 -3.29
CA GLN A 183 4.90 10.14 -2.11
C GLN A 183 4.21 8.77 -2.07
N TYR A 184 3.77 8.26 -3.23
CA TYR A 184 3.07 6.98 -3.33
C TYR A 184 3.99 5.75 -3.22
N VAL A 185 5.31 5.92 -3.23
CA VAL A 185 6.25 4.84 -2.89
C VAL A 185 5.97 4.29 -1.49
N ALA A 186 5.58 5.15 -0.55
CA ALA A 186 5.17 4.72 0.79
C ALA A 186 3.99 3.74 0.75
N ASN A 187 2.99 3.99 -0.11
CA ASN A 187 1.85 3.10 -0.31
C ASN A 187 2.26 1.77 -0.98
N ILE A 188 3.16 1.82 -1.96
CA ILE A 188 3.71 0.62 -2.59
C ILE A 188 4.42 -0.26 -1.55
N LEU A 189 5.24 0.34 -0.68
CA LEU A 189 5.94 -0.37 0.39
C LEU A 189 4.96 -0.96 1.43
N ALA A 190 3.89 -0.24 1.76
CA ALA A 190 2.81 -0.76 2.59
C ALA A 190 2.11 -1.96 1.94
N ASN A 191 1.85 -1.90 0.65
CA ASN A 191 1.18 -2.97 -0.08
C ASN A 191 2.05 -4.24 -0.16
N ILE A 192 3.32 -4.12 -0.53
CA ILE A 192 4.22 -5.30 -0.57
C ILE A 192 4.45 -5.89 0.82
N SER A 193 4.43 -5.08 1.89
CA SER A 193 4.61 -5.57 3.27
C SER A 193 3.46 -6.44 3.78
N GLN A 194 2.32 -6.50 3.08
CA GLN A 194 1.26 -7.47 3.37
C GLN A 194 1.72 -8.90 3.10
N LEU A 195 2.70 -9.10 2.21
CA LEU A 195 3.28 -10.40 1.90
C LEU A 195 4.49 -10.68 2.80
N GLU A 196 4.68 -11.95 3.17
CA GLU A 196 5.84 -12.41 3.95
C GLU A 196 7.16 -12.03 3.24
N GLN A 197 7.25 -12.26 1.92
CA GLN A 197 8.41 -11.91 1.11
C GLN A 197 8.71 -10.41 1.12
N GLY A 198 7.67 -9.58 1.11
CA GLY A 198 7.80 -8.13 1.20
C GLY A 198 8.29 -7.68 2.59
N ARG A 199 7.80 -8.30 3.66
CA ARG A 199 8.30 -8.04 5.02
C ARG A 199 9.76 -8.45 5.15
N ALA A 200 10.13 -9.63 4.66
CA ALA A 200 11.54 -10.07 4.63
C ALA A 200 12.42 -9.10 3.82
N PHE A 201 11.93 -8.61 2.67
CA PHE A 201 12.65 -7.61 1.89
C PHE A 201 12.90 -6.29 2.66
N LEU A 202 11.89 -5.78 3.38
CA LEU A 202 11.99 -4.54 4.16
C LEU A 202 12.91 -4.67 5.37
N LEU A 203 12.96 -5.85 5.97
CA LEU A 203 13.80 -6.16 7.15
C LEU A 203 15.23 -6.55 6.79
N LYS A 204 15.52 -6.88 5.51
CA LYS A 204 16.85 -7.32 5.08
C LYS A 204 17.90 -6.27 5.39
N MET A 205 18.86 -6.66 6.25
CA MET A 205 19.97 -5.80 6.66
C MET A 205 20.94 -5.53 5.51
N ARG A 206 21.35 -4.27 5.37
CA ARG A 206 22.43 -3.82 4.46
C ARG A 206 23.18 -2.67 5.11
N GLN A 207 24.50 -2.73 5.14
CA GLN A 207 25.34 -1.64 5.66
C GLN A 207 24.87 -1.11 7.04
N ASN A 208 24.54 -2.01 7.96
CA ASN A 208 24.08 -1.73 9.32
C ASN A 208 22.66 -1.16 9.51
N THR A 209 21.86 -1.06 8.44
CA THR A 209 20.44 -0.68 8.55
C THR A 209 19.58 -1.56 7.66
N SER A 210 18.33 -1.74 8.05
CA SER A 210 17.29 -2.30 7.18
C SER A 210 16.59 -1.18 6.40
N LEU A 211 15.88 -1.56 5.34
CA LEU A 211 15.11 -0.57 4.59
C LEU A 211 14.03 0.08 5.46
N VAL A 212 13.35 -0.69 6.31
CA VAL A 212 12.39 -0.13 7.26
C VAL A 212 13.03 0.82 8.27
N GLY A 213 14.26 0.54 8.70
CA GLY A 213 15.02 1.47 9.57
C GLY A 213 15.24 2.84 8.89
N ALA A 214 15.56 2.84 7.60
CA ALA A 214 15.70 4.06 6.82
C ALA A 214 14.37 4.81 6.62
N LEU A 215 13.23 4.09 6.67
CA LEU A 215 11.91 4.70 6.54
C LEU A 215 11.38 5.38 7.82
N MET A 216 11.92 5.04 9.00
CA MET A 216 11.42 5.55 10.29
C MET A 216 11.31 7.08 10.37
N PRO A 217 12.27 7.89 9.84
CA PRO A 217 12.15 9.35 9.85
C PRO A 217 10.91 9.87 9.12
N GLN A 218 10.40 9.14 8.13
CA GLN A 218 9.23 9.53 7.32
C GLN A 218 7.92 9.52 8.12
N LEU A 219 7.87 8.91 9.31
CA LEU A 219 6.76 9.09 10.26
C LEU A 219 6.56 10.54 10.71
N LYS A 220 7.56 11.40 10.51
CA LYS A 220 7.52 12.84 10.83
C LYS A 220 7.41 13.72 9.59
N SER A 221 7.26 13.12 8.41
CA SER A 221 7.10 13.87 7.15
C SER A 221 5.90 14.83 7.27
N PRO A 222 5.99 16.04 6.74
CA PRO A 222 4.82 16.93 6.66
C PRO A 222 3.75 16.35 5.73
N ASN A 223 4.14 15.61 4.69
CA ASN A 223 3.22 14.94 3.78
C ASN A 223 2.54 13.73 4.44
N VAL A 224 1.22 13.79 4.56
CA VAL A 224 0.42 12.74 5.20
C VAL A 224 0.47 11.41 4.45
N VAL A 225 0.60 11.43 3.11
CA VAL A 225 0.68 10.21 2.30
C VAL A 225 1.91 9.39 2.68
N ARG A 226 3.06 10.04 2.87
CA ARG A 226 4.28 9.41 3.36
C ARG A 226 4.07 8.79 4.74
N ARG A 227 3.49 9.54 5.69
CA ARG A 227 3.23 9.05 7.06
C ARG A 227 2.31 7.83 7.07
N ARG A 228 1.19 7.90 6.29
CA ARG A 228 0.22 6.79 6.19
C ARG A 228 0.88 5.51 5.69
N GLY A 229 1.60 5.59 4.57
CA GLY A 229 2.24 4.41 3.97
C GLY A 229 3.30 3.80 4.88
N VAL A 230 4.16 4.61 5.51
CA VAL A 230 5.20 4.09 6.42
C VAL A 230 4.59 3.50 7.69
N ALA A 231 3.57 4.13 8.29
CA ALA A 231 2.87 3.59 9.45
C ALA A 231 2.18 2.25 9.12
N ALA A 232 1.54 2.16 7.96
CA ALA A 232 0.92 0.92 7.48
C ALA A 232 1.94 -0.20 7.24
N ALA A 233 3.10 0.12 6.64
CA ALA A 233 4.18 -0.84 6.46
C ALA A 233 4.71 -1.37 7.80
N LEU A 234 4.93 -0.48 8.78
CA LEU A 234 5.34 -0.87 10.13
C LEU A 234 4.31 -1.77 10.82
N LYS A 235 3.03 -1.44 10.71
CA LYS A 235 1.95 -2.30 11.21
C LYS A 235 2.05 -3.72 10.62
N ASN A 236 2.23 -3.82 9.30
CA ASN A 236 2.33 -5.11 8.64
C ASN A 236 3.55 -5.91 9.10
N LEU A 237 4.69 -5.26 9.40
CA LEU A 237 5.87 -5.92 9.95
C LEU A 237 5.64 -6.49 11.36
N CYS A 238 4.75 -5.87 12.14
CA CYS A 238 4.41 -6.34 13.49
C CYS A 238 3.59 -7.64 13.52
N PHE A 239 3.08 -8.15 12.38
CA PHE A 239 2.38 -9.43 12.34
C PHE A 239 3.33 -10.61 12.61
N ASP A 240 4.59 -10.51 12.24
CA ASP A 240 5.55 -11.60 12.40
C ASP A 240 6.27 -11.47 13.76
N SER A 241 5.88 -12.32 14.70
CA SER A 241 6.42 -12.29 16.08
C SER A 241 7.93 -12.49 16.15
N ASP A 242 8.52 -13.21 15.20
CA ASP A 242 9.96 -13.43 15.12
C ASP A 242 10.75 -12.13 14.89
N ASN A 243 10.11 -11.13 14.30
CA ASN A 243 10.71 -9.83 14.05
C ASN A 243 10.51 -8.85 15.23
N HIS A 244 9.70 -9.19 16.24
CA HIS A 244 9.35 -8.28 17.32
C HIS A 244 10.57 -7.75 18.07
N PHE A 245 11.58 -8.62 18.32
CA PHE A 245 12.80 -8.17 18.99
C PHE A 245 13.49 -7.03 18.23
N TYR A 246 13.66 -7.17 16.91
CA TYR A 246 14.24 -6.13 16.07
C TYR A 246 13.40 -4.83 16.08
N LEU A 247 12.08 -4.96 16.02
CA LEU A 247 11.16 -3.82 15.98
C LEU A 247 11.16 -3.01 17.27
N TYR A 248 11.22 -3.64 18.46
CA TYR A 248 11.18 -2.89 19.71
C TYR A 248 12.53 -2.57 20.31
N ASP A 249 13.60 -3.31 20.00
CA ASP A 249 14.93 -3.06 20.55
C ASP A 249 15.81 -2.22 19.59
N GLN A 250 15.84 -2.57 18.30
CA GLN A 250 16.71 -1.90 17.33
C GLN A 250 16.05 -0.68 16.69
N LEU A 251 14.79 -0.78 16.31
CA LEU A 251 14.05 0.31 15.66
C LEU A 251 13.27 1.18 16.65
N ASP A 252 13.12 0.74 17.88
CA ASP A 252 12.32 1.41 18.92
C ASP A 252 10.93 1.85 18.42
N VAL A 253 10.26 0.93 17.70
CA VAL A 253 8.90 1.18 17.18
C VAL A 253 7.96 1.67 18.27
N PRO A 254 7.93 1.10 19.50
CA PRO A 254 7.03 1.60 20.54
C PRO A 254 7.20 3.08 20.84
N THR A 255 8.44 3.58 20.97
CA THR A 255 8.67 5.02 21.22
C THR A 255 8.21 5.88 20.04
N ASN A 256 8.42 5.42 18.79
CA ASN A 256 7.96 6.15 17.62
C ASN A 256 6.42 6.17 17.54
N MET A 257 5.74 5.08 17.92
CA MET A 257 4.26 5.07 17.97
C MET A 257 3.76 5.97 19.11
N MET A 258 4.40 5.95 20.27
CA MET A 258 4.08 6.91 21.35
C MET A 258 4.22 8.36 20.90
N LEU A 259 5.24 8.70 20.10
CA LEU A 259 5.42 10.04 19.56
C LEU A 259 4.27 10.51 18.67
N LEU A 260 3.61 9.60 17.95
CA LEU A 260 2.41 9.91 17.15
C LEU A 260 1.17 10.09 18.04
N LEU A 261 1.05 9.28 19.10
CA LEU A 261 -0.12 9.24 19.98
C LEU A 261 -0.06 10.24 21.13
N ALA A 262 1.13 10.71 21.53
CA ALA A 262 1.29 11.69 22.58
C ALA A 262 0.72 13.06 22.21
N GLY A 263 -0.01 13.66 23.13
CA GLY A 263 -0.56 15.01 23.04
C GLY A 263 0.05 15.98 24.07
N PRO A 264 -0.61 17.12 24.29
CA PRO A 264 -0.18 18.16 25.25
C PRO A 264 -0.48 17.81 26.69
N GLU A 265 -1.18 16.71 26.96
CA GLU A 265 -1.64 16.34 28.30
C GLU A 265 -0.43 16.15 29.24
N PRO A 266 -0.50 16.67 30.47
CA PRO A 266 0.55 16.52 31.44
C PRO A 266 0.71 15.06 31.87
N LEU A 267 1.95 14.65 32.11
CA LEU A 267 2.30 13.35 32.67
C LEU A 267 2.83 13.56 34.08
N ASP A 268 2.45 12.68 34.98
CA ASP A 268 2.99 12.64 36.33
C ASP A 268 4.46 12.20 36.32
N GLU A 269 5.23 12.55 37.34
CA GLU A 269 6.65 12.17 37.42
C GLU A 269 6.83 10.64 37.44
N GLU A 270 5.85 9.92 38.01
CA GLU A 270 5.83 8.46 38.07
C GLU A 270 5.60 7.84 36.68
N ASP A 271 4.78 8.48 35.84
CA ASP A 271 4.52 8.09 34.46
C ASP A 271 5.76 8.31 33.56
N LYS A 272 6.54 9.38 33.84
CA LYS A 272 7.76 9.71 33.10
C LYS A 272 8.93 8.76 33.43
N LEU A 273 8.93 8.16 34.65
CA LEU A 273 10.04 7.31 35.10
C LEU A 273 10.15 6.03 34.22
N GLY A 274 11.19 5.94 33.40
CA GLY A 274 11.44 4.84 32.48
C GLY A 274 10.91 5.09 31.05
N MET A 275 10.14 6.16 30.84
CA MET A 275 9.74 6.60 29.50
C MET A 275 10.90 7.34 28.82
N ASN A 276 11.02 7.18 27.48
CA ASN A 276 12.00 7.95 26.71
C ASN A 276 11.63 9.45 26.75
N PRO A 277 12.54 10.33 27.21
CA PRO A 277 12.24 11.76 27.36
C PRO A 277 11.77 12.45 26.08
N VAL A 278 12.12 11.94 24.90
CA VAL A 278 11.68 12.49 23.60
C VAL A 278 10.15 12.54 23.47
N VAL A 279 9.43 11.62 24.15
CA VAL A 279 7.97 11.52 24.05
C VAL A 279 7.28 12.72 24.70
N PHE A 280 7.83 13.23 25.81
CA PHE A 280 7.22 14.31 26.59
C PHE A 280 8.04 15.62 26.61
N SER A 281 9.17 15.68 25.90
CA SER A 281 10.07 16.85 25.90
C SER A 281 9.42 18.15 25.40
N GLN A 282 8.38 18.05 24.59
CA GLN A 282 7.66 19.23 24.03
C GLN A 282 6.59 19.77 24.99
N GLY A 283 6.22 19.02 26.05
CA GLY A 283 5.19 19.41 27.02
C GLY A 283 3.88 19.81 26.36
N ASP A 284 3.32 20.95 26.76
CA ASP A 284 2.07 21.51 26.26
C ASP A 284 2.07 21.88 24.75
N LYS A 285 3.25 21.99 24.14
CA LYS A 285 3.41 22.25 22.70
C LYS A 285 3.33 20.99 21.85
N LYS A 286 3.29 19.80 22.47
CA LYS A 286 3.22 18.54 21.73
C LYS A 286 1.88 18.42 21.00
N LYS A 287 1.96 18.22 19.69
CA LYS A 287 0.79 17.94 18.84
C LYS A 287 0.69 16.45 18.60
N ARG A 288 -0.49 15.89 18.88
CA ARG A 288 -0.85 14.51 18.50
C ARG A 288 -1.05 14.45 16.99
N GLU A 289 -0.77 13.30 16.40
CA GLU A 289 -1.06 13.03 14.99
C GLU A 289 -2.55 13.29 14.70
N GLN A 290 -2.81 14.07 13.66
CA GLN A 290 -4.18 14.45 13.29
C GLN A 290 -4.82 13.43 12.34
N ASP A 291 -4.01 12.71 11.57
CA ASP A 291 -4.51 11.77 10.61
C ASP A 291 -5.01 10.48 11.28
N ARG A 292 -6.26 10.14 10.99
CA ARG A 292 -6.92 8.96 11.53
C ARG A 292 -6.18 7.66 11.20
N GLN A 293 -5.75 7.50 9.95
CA GLN A 293 -5.13 6.24 9.49
C GLN A 293 -3.76 6.03 10.15
N VAL A 294 -3.00 7.11 10.34
CA VAL A 294 -1.70 7.06 11.04
C VAL A 294 -1.90 6.73 12.51
N ARG A 295 -2.91 7.33 13.20
CA ARG A 295 -3.20 6.99 14.60
C ARG A 295 -3.65 5.54 14.74
N LEU A 296 -4.55 5.06 13.88
CA LEU A 296 -4.98 3.66 13.88
C LEU A 296 -3.80 2.71 13.68
N ALA A 297 -2.96 2.96 12.67
CA ALA A 297 -1.77 2.13 12.44
C ALA A 297 -0.80 2.14 13.62
N ALA A 298 -0.66 3.28 14.33
CA ALA A 298 0.19 3.37 15.51
C ALA A 298 -0.36 2.52 16.67
N VAL A 299 -1.67 2.55 16.91
CA VAL A 299 -2.32 1.71 17.94
C VAL A 299 -2.23 0.23 17.56
N ASP A 300 -2.47 -0.11 16.29
CA ASP A 300 -2.36 -1.48 15.76
C ASP A 300 -0.93 -2.04 15.91
N CYS A 301 0.11 -1.23 15.64
CA CYS A 301 1.50 -1.63 15.88
C CYS A 301 1.71 -2.04 17.35
N LEU A 302 1.27 -1.20 18.29
CA LEU A 302 1.41 -1.49 19.73
C LEU A 302 0.60 -2.72 20.15
N LEU A 303 -0.60 -2.88 19.61
CA LEU A 303 -1.46 -4.04 19.88
C LEU A 303 -0.84 -5.34 19.35
N LEU A 304 -0.30 -5.33 18.12
CA LEU A 304 0.39 -6.49 17.55
C LEU A 304 1.65 -6.85 18.34
N LEU A 305 2.43 -5.88 18.78
CA LEU A 305 3.58 -6.12 19.66
C LEU A 305 3.16 -6.70 21.01
N CYS A 306 1.96 -6.43 21.51
CA CYS A 306 1.39 -7.04 22.73
C CYS A 306 1.07 -8.53 22.59
N THR A 307 1.04 -9.10 21.38
CA THR A 307 0.72 -10.53 21.18
C THR A 307 1.76 -11.45 21.81
N THR A 308 3.01 -10.99 21.97
CA THR A 308 4.07 -11.72 22.65
C THR A 308 4.28 -11.21 24.08
N ARG A 309 4.65 -12.12 25.00
CA ARG A 309 4.97 -11.76 26.39
C ARG A 309 6.12 -10.76 26.47
N ASN A 310 7.14 -10.94 25.62
CA ASN A 310 8.28 -10.05 25.58
C ASN A 310 7.90 -8.65 25.09
N GLY A 311 7.02 -8.57 24.08
CA GLY A 311 6.45 -7.29 23.63
C GLY A 311 5.69 -6.58 24.76
N ARG A 312 4.81 -7.27 25.50
CA ARG A 312 4.09 -6.68 26.64
C ARG A 312 5.05 -6.17 27.72
N LYS A 313 6.12 -6.93 28.03
CA LYS A 313 7.16 -6.48 28.97
C LYS A 313 7.88 -5.23 28.49
N ASP A 314 8.25 -5.17 27.22
CA ASP A 314 8.92 -4.00 26.65
C ASP A 314 7.99 -2.76 26.67
N LEU A 315 6.74 -2.91 26.25
CA LEU A 315 5.76 -1.82 26.27
C LEU A 315 5.49 -1.29 27.69
N ARG A 316 5.39 -2.18 28.70
CA ARG A 316 5.28 -1.78 30.11
C ARG A 316 6.55 -1.05 30.58
N ARG A 317 7.74 -1.55 30.24
CA ARG A 317 9.03 -0.93 30.57
C ARG A 317 9.15 0.47 29.98
N LYS A 318 8.70 0.66 28.74
CA LYS A 318 8.72 1.94 28.02
C LYS A 318 7.59 2.89 28.44
N LYS A 319 6.74 2.47 29.38
CA LYS A 319 5.62 3.29 29.87
C LYS A 319 4.64 3.71 28.76
N VAL A 320 4.23 2.75 27.92
CA VAL A 320 3.26 3.01 26.83
C VAL A 320 1.88 3.36 27.40
N TYR A 321 1.46 2.72 28.50
CA TYR A 321 0.12 2.89 29.06
C TYR A 321 -0.28 4.35 29.37
N PRO A 322 0.53 5.21 30.01
CA PRO A 322 0.14 6.60 30.25
C PRO A 322 -0.18 7.39 28.97
N ILE A 323 0.56 7.13 27.89
CA ILE A 323 0.35 7.81 26.61
C ILE A 323 -0.97 7.38 25.96
N ILE A 324 -1.22 6.07 25.89
CA ILE A 324 -2.46 5.57 25.28
C ILE A 324 -3.69 5.88 26.13
N ARG A 325 -3.58 5.91 27.47
CA ARG A 325 -4.63 6.40 28.38
C ARG A 325 -5.05 7.84 28.02
N ASN A 326 -4.07 8.74 27.91
CA ASN A 326 -4.31 10.13 27.56
C ASN A 326 -4.86 10.27 26.13
N ALA A 327 -4.35 9.46 25.18
CA ALA A 327 -4.88 9.43 23.81
C ALA A 327 -6.34 8.99 23.77
N HIS A 328 -6.71 7.96 24.52
CA HIS A 328 -8.07 7.43 24.58
C HIS A 328 -9.11 8.45 25.05
N LEU A 329 -8.73 9.28 26.04
CA LEU A 329 -9.65 10.28 26.60
C LEU A 329 -10.12 11.34 25.58
N VAL A 330 -9.39 11.52 24.49
CA VAL A 330 -9.64 12.55 23.49
C VAL A 330 -9.79 11.99 22.06
N GLU A 331 -9.75 10.66 21.90
CA GLU A 331 -9.89 10.02 20.59
C GLU A 331 -11.36 10.06 20.16
N PRO A 332 -11.68 10.72 19.03
CA PRO A 332 -13.06 10.81 18.55
C PRO A 332 -13.51 9.58 17.75
N ASP A 333 -12.57 8.71 17.34
CA ASP A 333 -12.86 7.56 16.49
C ASP A 333 -13.10 6.32 17.34
N GLU A 334 -14.30 5.72 17.19
CA GLU A 334 -14.72 4.56 17.96
C GLU A 334 -13.84 3.32 17.70
N GLU A 335 -13.41 3.09 16.44
CA GLU A 335 -12.55 1.95 16.10
C GLU A 335 -11.19 2.06 16.80
N ILE A 336 -10.59 3.25 16.78
CA ILE A 336 -9.31 3.48 17.49
C ILE A 336 -9.50 3.32 19.00
N GLY A 337 -10.60 3.84 19.56
CA GLY A 337 -10.97 3.67 20.96
C GLY A 337 -11.08 2.20 21.37
N ASP A 338 -11.73 1.38 20.56
CA ASP A 338 -11.85 -0.07 20.77
C ASP A 338 -10.50 -0.79 20.72
N GLN A 339 -9.62 -0.41 19.80
CA GLN A 339 -8.27 -0.98 19.73
C GLN A 339 -7.41 -0.57 20.94
N ILE A 340 -7.53 0.67 21.38
CA ILE A 340 -6.85 1.15 22.61
C ILE A 340 -7.36 0.35 23.82
N TYR A 341 -8.66 0.12 23.94
CA TYR A 341 -9.22 -0.68 25.03
C TYR A 341 -8.60 -2.10 25.08
N LYS A 342 -8.50 -2.78 23.93
CA LYS A 342 -7.85 -4.10 23.82
C LYS A 342 -6.38 -4.04 24.21
N LEU A 343 -5.65 -3.00 23.75
CA LEU A 343 -4.24 -2.80 24.08
C LEU A 343 -4.05 -2.61 25.57
N VAL A 344 -4.88 -1.80 26.23
CA VAL A 344 -4.85 -1.58 27.68
C VAL A 344 -5.10 -2.89 28.44
N ASP A 345 -6.10 -3.68 28.01
CA ASP A 345 -6.41 -4.97 28.63
C ASP A 345 -5.19 -5.93 28.61
N PHE A 346 -4.45 -5.98 27.48
CA PHE A 346 -3.20 -6.75 27.42
C PHE A 346 -2.08 -6.17 28.31
N LEU A 347 -2.00 -4.88 28.49
CA LEU A 347 -0.95 -4.24 29.28
C LEU A 347 -1.16 -4.35 30.80
N ILE A 348 -2.40 -4.47 31.27
CA ILE A 348 -2.72 -4.56 32.69
C ILE A 348 -2.83 -6.00 33.20
N ARG A 349 -2.98 -7.00 32.31
CA ARG A 349 -3.07 -8.41 32.73
C ARG A 349 -1.77 -8.91 33.33
N ASP A 350 -1.89 -9.76 34.35
CA ASP A 350 -0.75 -10.51 34.88
C ASP A 350 -0.26 -11.56 33.88
N GLU A 351 1.04 -11.80 33.89
CA GLU A 351 1.64 -12.84 33.05
C GLU A 351 1.59 -14.20 33.74
N GLU A 352 1.08 -15.19 33.02
CA GLU A 352 1.03 -16.58 33.48
C GLU A 352 2.21 -17.40 32.90
N GLY A 353 2.71 -18.39 33.67
CA GLY A 353 3.77 -19.31 33.26
C GLY A 353 5.20 -18.74 33.36
N GLU A 354 6.16 -19.53 32.86
CA GLU A 354 7.59 -19.17 32.91
C GLU A 354 7.96 -18.04 31.95
N GLU A 355 9.01 -17.29 32.29
CA GLU A 355 9.54 -16.23 31.45
C GLU A 355 10.29 -16.83 30.24
N PRO A 356 10.02 -16.34 29.01
CA PRO A 356 10.84 -16.71 27.87
C PRO A 356 12.28 -16.19 28.03
N ASP A 357 13.27 -17.00 27.64
CA ASP A 357 14.66 -16.58 27.65
C ASP A 357 14.95 -15.61 26.49
N TRP A 358 15.25 -14.37 26.84
CA TRP A 358 15.61 -13.33 25.88
C TRP A 358 16.88 -13.65 25.08
N ASN A 359 17.81 -14.43 25.64
CA ASN A 359 19.03 -14.81 24.96
C ASN A 359 18.75 -15.82 23.84
N ASP A 360 17.80 -16.74 24.05
CA ASP A 360 17.36 -17.67 23.01
C ASP A 360 16.68 -16.96 21.85
N ILE A 361 15.88 -15.93 22.14
CA ILE A 361 15.21 -15.11 21.12
C ILE A 361 16.23 -14.28 20.33
N ARG A 362 17.20 -13.66 21.04
CA ARG A 362 18.33 -12.99 20.40
C ARG A 362 19.12 -13.92 19.48
N ALA A 363 19.48 -15.10 19.97
CA ALA A 363 20.24 -16.06 19.19
C ALA A 363 19.53 -16.46 17.91
N LYS A 364 18.20 -16.65 17.94
CA LYS A 364 17.39 -17.00 16.76
C LYS A 364 17.26 -15.85 15.76
N SER A 365 17.07 -14.60 16.22
CA SER A 365 16.97 -13.45 15.31
C SER A 365 18.29 -13.07 14.64
N PHE A 366 19.45 -13.39 15.28
CA PHE A 366 20.78 -13.18 14.68
C PHE A 366 21.33 -14.40 13.93
N ALA A 367 20.82 -15.61 14.17
CA ALA A 367 21.24 -16.82 13.43
C ALA A 367 20.78 -16.79 11.99
N SER A 368 19.62 -16.17 11.68
CA SER A 368 19.17 -15.96 10.32
C SER A 368 20.09 -15.04 9.49
N ASP A 369 20.86 -14.17 10.15
CA ASP A 369 21.77 -13.22 9.50
C ASP A 369 23.17 -13.83 9.23
N GLN A 370 23.51 -14.98 9.82
CA GLN A 370 24.82 -15.63 9.65
C GLN A 370 24.82 -16.72 8.56
N GLU A 371 23.69 -17.30 8.20
CA GLU A 371 23.62 -18.30 7.13
C GLU A 371 23.87 -17.73 5.72
N THR A 372 23.97 -16.40 5.57
CA THR A 372 24.34 -15.75 4.31
C THR A 372 25.81 -15.35 4.20
N LYS A 373 26.66 -15.76 5.15
CA LYS A 373 28.12 -15.54 5.12
C LYS A 373 28.91 -16.84 5.10
N THR A 374 28.73 -17.64 4.06
CA THR A 374 29.71 -18.66 3.63
C THR A 374 29.59 -18.68 2.14
N GLY A 375 30.59 -18.29 1.45
CA GLY A 375 31.86 -18.84 1.19
C GLY A 375 31.95 -18.95 -0.31
N GLU A 376 32.72 -18.10 -0.97
CA GLU A 376 33.36 -18.50 -2.23
C GLU A 376 34.18 -19.78 -1.95
N ASP A 377 33.52 -20.89 -2.14
CA ASP A 377 34.13 -22.16 -2.58
C ASP A 377 33.04 -23.25 -2.56
N GLY A 378 32.77 -23.81 -3.73
CA GLY A 378 31.69 -24.75 -3.95
C GLY A 378 31.95 -26.10 -3.27
N GLU A 379 31.13 -26.41 -2.28
CA GLU A 379 30.86 -27.81 -1.92
C GLU A 379 29.45 -27.91 -1.32
N VAL A 380 28.59 -28.66 -2.02
CA VAL A 380 27.22 -28.94 -1.60
C VAL A 380 27.24 -29.94 -0.46
N VAL A 381 27.03 -29.46 0.77
CA VAL A 381 26.80 -30.32 1.93
C VAL A 381 25.31 -30.55 2.10
N LYS A 382 24.90 -31.82 1.94
CA LYS A 382 23.50 -32.24 2.22
C LYS A 382 23.18 -32.10 3.71
N PRO A 383 21.97 -31.61 4.08
CA PRO A 383 21.57 -31.55 5.46
C PRO A 383 21.41 -32.97 6.09
N PRO A 384 21.70 -33.12 7.39
CA PRO A 384 21.52 -34.39 8.10
C PRO A 384 20.02 -34.70 8.31
N PRO A 385 19.64 -35.99 8.45
CA PRO A 385 18.26 -36.40 8.55
C PRO A 385 17.63 -35.98 9.87
N GLN A 386 16.44 -35.33 9.78
CA GLN A 386 15.65 -34.95 10.93
C GLN A 386 15.25 -36.16 11.78
N SER A 387 15.63 -36.17 13.05
CA SER A 387 15.14 -37.11 14.06
C SER A 387 13.68 -36.83 14.39
N LYS A 388 12.84 -37.86 14.22
CA LYS A 388 11.41 -37.81 14.57
C LYS A 388 11.21 -37.49 16.05
N ALA A 389 10.45 -36.47 16.36
CA ALA A 389 9.97 -36.19 17.71
C ALA A 389 8.96 -37.27 18.15
N PRO A 390 8.92 -37.67 19.45
CA PRO A 390 7.99 -38.67 19.94
C PRO A 390 6.58 -38.15 20.02
N GLU A 391 5.61 -38.95 19.57
CA GLU A 391 4.17 -38.68 19.62
C GLU A 391 3.68 -38.49 21.08
N PRO A 392 2.79 -37.54 21.37
CA PRO A 392 2.17 -37.41 22.68
C PRO A 392 1.11 -38.49 22.89
N LYS A 393 1.21 -39.21 24.03
CA LYS A 393 0.22 -40.21 24.48
C LYS A 393 -1.12 -39.56 24.79
N LYS A 394 -2.19 -40.14 24.23
CA LYS A 394 -3.60 -39.85 24.57
C LYS A 394 -3.87 -40.07 26.06
N PRO A 395 -4.60 -39.20 26.74
CA PRO A 395 -5.22 -39.51 28.01
C PRO A 395 -6.59 -40.20 27.81
N GLU A 396 -6.85 -41.20 28.61
CA GLU A 396 -8.10 -41.97 28.70
C GLU A 396 -9.25 -41.14 29.29
N PRO A 397 -10.53 -41.52 29.00
CA PRO A 397 -11.68 -40.69 29.34
C PRO A 397 -12.19 -40.95 30.75
N LYS A 398 -12.50 -39.94 31.52
CA LYS A 398 -13.41 -39.99 32.68
C LYS A 398 -14.75 -39.36 32.31
N ALA A 399 -15.80 -40.15 32.52
CA ALA A 399 -17.19 -39.84 32.28
C ALA A 399 -17.81 -38.98 33.44
N PRO A 400 -19.12 -38.62 33.43
CA PRO A 400 -19.52 -37.23 33.29
C PRO A 400 -20.24 -36.71 34.55
N GLU A 401 -20.27 -35.43 34.78
CA GLU A 401 -21.29 -34.79 35.62
C GLU A 401 -21.93 -33.59 34.91
N ALA A 402 -23.24 -33.50 35.12
CA ALA A 402 -24.21 -32.80 34.32
C ALA A 402 -24.54 -31.38 34.80
N LYS A 403 -25.10 -30.59 33.83
CA LYS A 403 -25.99 -29.42 33.97
C LYS A 403 -25.36 -28.04 34.17
N LYS A 404 -25.50 -27.10 33.22
CA LYS A 404 -26.74 -26.37 32.88
C LYS A 404 -26.52 -25.61 31.55
N GLN A 405 -27.51 -25.68 30.67
CA GLN A 405 -27.69 -24.86 29.47
C GLN A 405 -27.85 -23.39 29.84
N VAL A 406 -27.08 -22.54 29.15
CA VAL A 406 -27.48 -21.18 28.78
C VAL A 406 -27.12 -21.00 27.30
N GLU A 407 -28.17 -21.01 26.48
CA GLU A 407 -28.08 -20.63 25.08
C GLU A 407 -27.71 -19.14 25.00
N THR A 408 -26.60 -18.84 24.40
CA THR A 408 -26.36 -17.54 23.80
C THR A 408 -25.89 -17.77 22.36
N ARG A 409 -26.77 -17.38 21.47
CA ARG A 409 -26.66 -17.38 20.02
C ARG A 409 -25.54 -16.43 19.64
N VAL A 410 -24.41 -16.98 19.19
CA VAL A 410 -23.33 -16.19 18.57
C VAL A 410 -23.57 -16.23 17.08
N GLU A 411 -23.97 -15.09 16.51
CA GLU A 411 -23.96 -14.88 15.07
C GLU A 411 -22.52 -14.73 14.60
N ASP A 412 -22.10 -15.61 13.71
CA ASP A 412 -20.85 -15.52 12.96
C ASP A 412 -20.84 -14.27 12.06
N LYS A 413 -20.33 -13.16 12.55
CA LYS A 413 -19.92 -12.04 11.71
C LYS A 413 -18.52 -12.33 11.20
N LYS A 414 -18.41 -12.74 9.93
CA LYS A 414 -17.16 -12.67 9.16
C LYS A 414 -16.58 -11.27 9.28
N VAL A 415 -15.46 -11.16 9.96
CA VAL A 415 -14.65 -9.94 9.99
C VAL A 415 -14.06 -9.77 8.60
N LYS A 416 -14.63 -8.85 7.81
CA LYS A 416 -13.97 -8.31 6.63
C LYS A 416 -12.81 -7.46 7.13
N VAL A 417 -11.60 -7.89 6.85
CA VAL A 417 -10.42 -7.05 6.98
C VAL A 417 -10.59 -5.89 6.01
N PRO A 418 -10.66 -4.63 6.44
CA PRO A 418 -10.72 -3.51 5.51
C PRO A 418 -9.38 -3.42 4.78
N ALA A 419 -9.44 -3.43 3.45
CA ALA A 419 -8.30 -3.08 2.60
C ALA A 419 -7.89 -1.64 2.94
N SER A 420 -6.75 -1.48 3.60
CA SER A 420 -6.21 -0.18 3.95
C SER A 420 -5.49 0.43 2.76
N SER A 421 -5.77 1.66 2.49
CA SER A 421 -5.23 2.59 1.48
C SER A 421 -5.92 2.56 0.12
N THR A 422 -7.04 3.28 0.02
CA THR A 422 -7.50 3.80 -1.26
C THR A 422 -6.61 4.96 -1.66
N SER A 423 -5.81 4.80 -2.71
CA SER A 423 -5.21 5.96 -3.38
C SER A 423 -6.33 6.81 -3.96
N PRO A 424 -6.26 8.15 -3.88
CA PRO A 424 -7.29 9.00 -4.47
C PRO A 424 -7.33 8.80 -5.99
N ALA A 425 -8.54 8.72 -6.56
CA ALA A 425 -8.72 8.77 -8.00
C ALA A 425 -8.37 10.18 -8.51
N VAL A 426 -7.79 10.26 -9.71
CA VAL A 426 -7.59 11.54 -10.39
C VAL A 426 -8.92 11.93 -11.01
N VAL A 427 -9.58 12.95 -10.47
CA VAL A 427 -10.83 13.47 -11.00
C VAL A 427 -10.50 14.42 -12.15
N ALA A 428 -11.19 14.30 -13.28
CA ALA A 428 -11.14 15.31 -14.34
C ALA A 428 -11.79 16.61 -13.83
N GLU A 429 -11.18 17.75 -14.12
CA GLU A 429 -11.80 19.05 -13.85
C GLU A 429 -13.16 19.12 -14.58
N ASP A 430 -14.21 19.54 -13.84
CA ASP A 430 -15.61 19.45 -14.20
C ASP A 430 -15.93 19.99 -15.61
N GLU A 431 -16.11 19.09 -16.57
CA GLU A 431 -17.04 19.33 -17.68
C GLU A 431 -18.15 18.26 -17.64
N ASN A 432 -19.38 18.72 -17.56
CA ASN A 432 -20.59 17.89 -17.52
C ASN A 432 -20.73 17.14 -18.85
N VAL A 433 -20.16 15.95 -18.94
CA VAL A 433 -20.21 15.09 -20.13
C VAL A 433 -21.61 14.47 -20.20
N SER A 434 -22.44 14.86 -21.19
CA SER A 434 -23.73 14.25 -21.42
C SER A 434 -23.56 12.80 -21.89
N ASP A 435 -24.53 11.93 -21.60
CA ASP A 435 -24.53 10.50 -21.96
C ASP A 435 -24.33 10.22 -23.47
N ASP A 436 -24.51 11.20 -24.33
CA ASP A 436 -24.34 11.12 -25.79
C ASP A 436 -23.04 11.78 -26.29
N PHE A 437 -22.26 12.39 -25.42
CA PHE A 437 -21.06 13.16 -25.78
C PHE A 437 -19.99 12.27 -26.46
N ALA A 438 -19.76 11.07 -25.94
CA ALA A 438 -18.78 10.15 -26.48
C ALA A 438 -19.16 9.70 -27.92
N GLY A 439 -20.46 9.51 -28.20
CA GLY A 439 -20.97 9.18 -29.56
C GLY A 439 -20.84 10.34 -30.54
N GLN A 440 -21.13 11.56 -30.11
CA GLN A 440 -20.97 12.76 -30.91
C GLN A 440 -19.50 13.00 -31.28
N MET A 441 -18.59 12.91 -30.30
CA MET A 441 -17.17 13.10 -30.53
C MET A 441 -16.53 11.98 -31.36
N ALA A 442 -16.97 10.71 -31.21
CA ALA A 442 -16.51 9.63 -32.06
C ALA A 442 -16.92 9.87 -33.53
N ASN A 443 -18.10 10.40 -33.78
CA ASN A 443 -18.54 10.78 -35.14
C ASN A 443 -17.75 11.97 -35.71
N GLU A 444 -17.43 12.98 -34.87
CA GLU A 444 -16.59 14.11 -35.29
C GLU A 444 -15.15 13.64 -35.60
N MET A 445 -14.58 12.75 -34.78
CA MET A 445 -13.26 12.18 -35.02
C MET A 445 -13.23 11.34 -36.32
N SER A 446 -14.26 10.54 -36.58
CA SER A 446 -14.38 9.78 -37.82
C SER A 446 -14.52 10.70 -39.04
N ALA A 447 -15.20 11.85 -38.89
CA ALA A 447 -15.31 12.83 -39.96
C ALA A 447 -13.97 13.52 -40.26
N LEU A 448 -13.15 13.78 -39.25
CA LEU A 448 -11.80 14.33 -39.42
C LEU A 448 -10.86 13.34 -40.12
N ASP A 449 -11.04 12.04 -39.89
CA ASP A 449 -10.23 11.00 -40.52
C ASP A 449 -10.52 10.90 -42.03
N VAL A 450 -11.78 11.03 -42.44
CA VAL A 450 -12.20 11.00 -43.84
C VAL A 450 -11.76 12.27 -44.60
N SER A 451 -11.77 13.44 -43.97
CA SER A 451 -11.44 14.71 -44.63
C SER A 451 -9.95 14.88 -44.95
N SER A 452 -9.07 14.09 -44.34
CA SER A 452 -7.62 14.18 -44.53
C SER A 452 -7.10 13.20 -45.59
N ASP A 453 -7.92 12.21 -45.97
CA ASP A 453 -7.57 11.27 -47.06
C ASP A 453 -7.90 11.84 -48.46
N GLU A 454 -8.63 12.99 -48.54
CA GLU A 454 -8.99 13.63 -49.83
C GLU A 454 -7.99 14.73 -50.28
N GLU A 455 -6.96 15.10 -49.50
CA GLU A 455 -6.02 16.17 -49.85
C GLU A 455 -4.68 15.70 -50.49
N ASP A 456 -4.46 14.39 -50.65
CA ASP A 456 -3.17 13.86 -51.15
C ASP A 456 -3.17 13.39 -52.62
N ASP A 457 -4.27 13.57 -53.38
CA ASP A 457 -4.30 13.30 -54.82
C ASP A 457 -4.49 14.63 -55.59
N ASP A 458 -3.41 15.36 -55.85
CA ASP A 458 -3.16 16.17 -57.04
C ASP A 458 -1.87 17.00 -56.87
N VAL A 459 -0.74 16.39 -57.15
CA VAL A 459 0.44 17.13 -57.62
C VAL A 459 0.86 16.50 -58.95
N ASP A 460 0.27 16.98 -60.05
CA ASP A 460 0.78 16.78 -61.37
C ASP A 460 2.12 17.44 -61.56
N VAL A 461 3.06 16.65 -62.07
CA VAL A 461 4.39 17.04 -62.53
C VAL A 461 4.24 17.66 -63.92
N ASP A 462 4.69 18.91 -64.07
CA ASP A 462 5.28 19.47 -65.27
C ASP A 462 6.62 20.14 -64.97
#